data_28c3016e9229065517e61545e4210a01
#
_entry.id   28c3016e9229065517e61545e4210a01
#
_cell.length_a   1.000
_cell.length_b   1.000
_cell.length_c   1.000
_cell.angle_alpha   90.00
_cell.angle_beta   90.00
_cell.angle_gamma   90.00
#
_symmetry.space_group_name_H-M   'P 1'
#
loop_
_entity.id
_entity.type
_entity.pdbx_description
1 polymer ?
#
loop_
_entity_poly.entity_id
_entity_poly.type
_entity_poly.pdbx_seq_one_letter_code
_entity_poly.pdbx_strand_id
1 'polypeptide(L)'
;MKKFLMTLAVACFALTASAQEKGDLRFGVTAGMNVSNITDMEMDSRIGFHVGAKAEYNITDNLYGNAALLFSLKVNKKEEGSIEATSNPGYLELPIHIGYRFKMGEKVSIFGETGPYFAYGICGKDKLEGTGVADYDVKFFDYDNVNKFDFGWGVKAGVEYANFQIGLGYEYGITKVFDIDDVKPHNSNFMVSVAYMF
;
A
#
# COMPACT_ATOMS: atom_id res chain seq x y z
N MET A 1 25.73 -5.54 -6.03
CA MET A 1 24.31 -5.30 -5.73
C MET A 1 23.96 -3.81 -5.63
N LYS A 2 24.64 -2.96 -4.81
CA LYS A 2 24.32 -1.53 -4.68
C LYS A 2 24.41 -0.74 -6.01
N LYS A 3 25.37 -1.06 -6.90
CA LYS A 3 25.53 -0.40 -8.21
C LYS A 3 24.40 -0.77 -9.19
N PHE A 4 23.87 -2.00 -9.12
CA PHE A 4 22.76 -2.45 -9.98
C PHE A 4 21.43 -1.79 -9.61
N LEU A 5 21.17 -1.58 -8.31
CA LEU A 5 20.02 -0.83 -7.82
C LEU A 5 20.07 0.66 -8.23
N MET A 6 21.26 1.29 -8.18
CA MET A 6 21.43 2.68 -8.65
C MET A 6 21.23 2.81 -10.16
N THR A 7 21.69 1.82 -10.96
CA THR A 7 21.51 1.84 -12.42
C THR A 7 20.03 1.65 -12.80
N LEU A 8 19.29 0.81 -12.08
CA LEU A 8 17.87 0.63 -12.30
C LEU A 8 17.06 1.90 -11.93
N ALA A 9 17.43 2.57 -10.82
CA ALA A 9 16.82 3.83 -10.42
C ALA A 9 17.08 4.96 -11.45
N VAL A 10 18.30 5.05 -12.00
CA VAL A 10 18.65 6.05 -13.02
C VAL A 10 17.96 5.76 -14.36
N ALA A 11 17.76 4.49 -14.74
CA ALA A 11 17.03 4.14 -15.96
C ALA A 11 15.54 4.53 -15.90
N CYS A 12 14.92 4.53 -14.72
CA CYS A 12 13.54 5.00 -14.52
C CYS A 12 13.40 6.53 -14.69
N PHE A 13 14.45 7.31 -14.43
CA PHE A 13 14.44 8.79 -14.60
C PHE A 13 14.57 9.26 -16.04
N ALA A 14 14.96 8.39 -16.97
CA ALA A 14 15.23 8.76 -18.37
C ALA A 14 13.99 8.71 -19.29
N LEU A 15 12.83 8.29 -18.78
CA LEU A 15 11.58 8.26 -19.54
C LEU A 15 10.88 9.60 -19.42
N THR A 16 11.09 10.45 -20.41
CA THR A 16 10.58 11.82 -20.52
C THR A 16 9.07 11.90 -20.65
N ALA A 17 8.52 12.98 -20.08
CA ALA A 17 7.13 13.40 -20.17
C ALA A 17 6.58 13.34 -21.60
N SER A 18 5.71 12.37 -21.86
CA SER A 18 4.84 12.35 -23.03
C SER A 18 3.47 12.92 -22.66
N ALA A 19 2.83 13.60 -23.60
CA ALA A 19 1.44 13.98 -23.42
C ALA A 19 0.59 12.71 -23.25
N GLN A 20 -0.43 12.77 -22.41
CA GLN A 20 -1.32 11.64 -22.11
C GLN A 20 -2.14 11.23 -23.33
N GLU A 21 -1.54 10.46 -24.25
CA GLU A 21 -2.21 9.91 -25.41
C GLU A 21 -2.57 8.44 -25.19
N LYS A 22 -3.49 7.93 -25.99
CA LYS A 22 -3.84 6.51 -26.03
C LYS A 22 -2.60 5.68 -26.38
N GLY A 23 -2.32 4.66 -25.53
CA GLY A 23 -1.16 3.78 -25.70
C GLY A 23 0.09 4.25 -24.95
N ASP A 24 0.05 5.40 -24.28
CA ASP A 24 1.17 5.89 -23.49
C ASP A 24 1.34 5.10 -22.20
N LEU A 25 2.58 4.78 -21.88
CA LEU A 25 3.02 4.18 -20.64
C LEU A 25 3.75 5.23 -19.81
N ARG A 26 3.20 5.57 -18.64
CA ARG A 26 3.79 6.51 -17.69
C ARG A 26 4.34 5.75 -16.50
N PHE A 27 5.49 6.15 -16.02
CA PHE A 27 6.06 5.66 -14.78
C PHE A 27 6.04 6.75 -13.71
N GLY A 28 6.07 6.34 -12.46
CA GLY A 28 6.09 7.29 -11.36
C GLY A 28 6.58 6.66 -10.06
N VAL A 29 6.77 7.51 -9.08
CA VAL A 29 7.06 7.11 -7.70
C VAL A 29 5.91 7.56 -6.81
N THR A 30 5.62 6.79 -5.78
CA THR A 30 4.55 7.10 -4.84
C THR A 30 5.02 6.88 -3.41
N ALA A 31 4.52 7.70 -2.51
CA ALA A 31 4.70 7.55 -1.08
C ALA A 31 3.46 8.02 -0.34
N GLY A 32 3.25 7.52 0.87
CA GLY A 32 2.10 7.94 1.65
C GLY A 32 2.04 7.33 3.04
N MET A 33 0.93 7.61 3.71
CA MET A 33 0.63 7.09 5.04
C MET A 33 -0.50 6.06 4.96
N ASN A 34 -0.42 5.07 5.83
CA ASN A 34 -1.40 4.03 6.03
C ASN A 34 -2.04 4.19 7.41
N VAL A 35 -3.33 3.98 7.52
CA VAL A 35 -4.04 3.75 8.77
C VAL A 35 -4.66 2.36 8.65
N SER A 36 -3.99 1.38 9.24
CA SER A 36 -4.35 -0.03 9.08
C SER A 36 -5.03 -0.56 10.32
N ASN A 37 -5.95 -1.50 10.11
CA ASN A 37 -6.60 -2.26 11.16
C ASN A 37 -6.78 -3.72 10.72
N ILE A 38 -6.89 -4.62 11.69
CA ILE A 38 -7.29 -6.01 11.46
C ILE A 38 -8.73 -6.14 11.97
N THR A 39 -9.67 -6.42 11.06
CA THR A 39 -11.08 -6.58 11.41
C THR A 39 -11.29 -7.78 12.34
N ASP A 40 -12.38 -7.78 13.09
CA ASP A 40 -12.73 -8.84 14.07
C ASP A 40 -11.68 -9.06 15.18
N MET A 41 -10.75 -8.11 15.36
CA MET A 41 -9.81 -8.07 16.47
C MET A 41 -9.88 -6.68 17.14
N GLU A 42 -9.89 -6.66 18.48
CA GLU A 42 -9.83 -5.41 19.24
C GLU A 42 -8.41 -4.84 19.20
N MET A 43 -8.04 -4.23 18.07
CA MET A 43 -6.75 -3.58 17.86
C MET A 43 -6.95 -2.12 17.45
N ASP A 44 -6.13 -1.25 17.98
CA ASP A 44 -6.10 0.16 17.60
C ASP A 44 -5.32 0.36 16.31
N SER A 45 -5.91 1.14 15.41
CA SER A 45 -5.24 1.55 14.16
C SER A 45 -4.08 2.47 14.46
N ARG A 46 -2.94 2.24 13.81
CA ARG A 46 -1.77 3.12 13.89
C ARG A 46 -1.32 3.57 12.51
N ILE A 47 -0.56 4.64 12.50
CA ILE A 47 -0.02 5.21 11.27
C ILE A 47 1.19 4.41 10.83
N GLY A 48 1.10 3.78 9.67
CA GLY A 48 2.19 3.21 8.91
C GLY A 48 2.54 4.08 7.70
N PHE A 49 3.31 3.54 6.78
CA PHE A 49 3.66 4.22 5.53
C PHE A 49 3.77 3.24 4.37
N HIS A 50 3.67 3.78 3.16
CA HIS A 50 4.01 3.04 1.95
C HIS A 50 4.91 3.89 1.05
N VAL A 51 5.74 3.22 0.27
CA VAL A 51 6.61 3.84 -0.73
C VAL A 51 6.86 2.85 -1.85
N GLY A 52 6.92 3.34 -3.09
CA GLY A 52 7.20 2.46 -4.21
C GLY A 52 7.17 3.14 -5.57
N ALA A 53 7.17 2.31 -6.60
CA ALA A 53 7.05 2.71 -8.00
C ALA A 53 5.68 2.31 -8.55
N LYS A 54 5.18 3.10 -9.50
CA LYS A 54 3.93 2.82 -10.20
C LYS A 54 4.10 2.99 -11.70
N ALA A 55 3.26 2.30 -12.46
CA ALA A 55 3.15 2.42 -13.90
C ALA A 55 1.67 2.55 -14.28
N GLU A 56 1.37 3.47 -15.19
CA GLU A 56 0.05 3.69 -15.76
C GLU A 56 0.12 3.49 -17.26
N TYR A 57 -0.82 2.71 -17.80
CA TYR A 57 -0.99 2.50 -19.24
C TYR A 57 -2.32 3.08 -19.68
N ASN A 58 -2.31 4.08 -20.56
CA ASN A 58 -3.51 4.73 -21.08
C ASN A 58 -4.20 3.84 -22.13
N ILE A 59 -5.33 3.22 -21.77
CA ILE A 59 -6.14 2.39 -22.65
C ILE A 59 -6.94 3.26 -23.61
N THR A 60 -7.46 4.37 -23.10
CA THR A 60 -8.12 5.44 -23.86
C THR A 60 -7.68 6.79 -23.28
N ASP A 61 -8.21 7.90 -23.80
CA ASP A 61 -7.91 9.25 -23.29
C ASP A 61 -8.27 9.45 -21.80
N ASN A 62 -9.17 8.63 -21.27
CA ASN A 62 -9.68 8.73 -19.91
C ASN A 62 -9.48 7.45 -19.10
N LEU A 63 -9.53 6.28 -19.75
CA LEU A 63 -9.41 4.97 -19.10
C LEU A 63 -7.94 4.52 -19.11
N TYR A 64 -7.44 4.09 -17.95
CA TYR A 64 -6.08 3.58 -17.82
C TYR A 64 -6.00 2.38 -16.87
N GLY A 65 -4.99 1.54 -17.09
CA GLY A 65 -4.56 0.54 -16.14
C GLY A 65 -3.45 1.10 -15.27
N ASN A 66 -3.45 0.79 -13.99
CA ASN A 66 -2.41 1.16 -13.03
C ASN A 66 -1.90 -0.08 -12.31
N ALA A 67 -0.58 -0.22 -12.23
CA ALA A 67 0.08 -1.21 -11.39
C ALA A 67 1.17 -0.53 -10.57
N ALA A 68 1.31 -0.90 -9.30
CA ALA A 68 2.38 -0.39 -8.48
C ALA A 68 3.09 -1.52 -7.73
N LEU A 69 4.35 -1.30 -7.37
CA LEU A 69 5.09 -2.16 -6.46
C LEU A 69 5.46 -1.33 -5.25
N LEU A 70 4.85 -1.65 -4.10
CA LEU A 70 4.95 -0.88 -2.89
C LEU A 70 5.62 -1.70 -1.78
N PHE A 71 6.45 -1.06 -1.00
CA PHE A 71 6.72 -1.48 0.36
C PHE A 71 5.70 -0.80 1.27
N SER A 72 4.89 -1.58 1.97
CA SER A 72 3.80 -1.10 2.81
C SER A 72 4.00 -1.60 4.25
N LEU A 73 4.17 -0.69 5.19
CA LEU A 73 4.23 -0.98 6.62
C LEU A 73 2.85 -0.73 7.23
N LYS A 74 2.24 -1.80 7.74
CA LYS A 74 0.93 -1.76 8.41
C LYS A 74 1.16 -1.89 9.91
N VAL A 75 0.78 -0.87 10.70
CA VAL A 75 1.04 -0.84 12.14
C VAL A 75 -0.27 -1.00 12.90
N ASN A 76 -0.29 -1.92 13.85
CA ASN A 76 -1.43 -2.16 14.75
C ASN A 76 -0.94 -2.17 16.19
N LYS A 77 -1.80 -1.76 17.12
CA LYS A 77 -1.50 -1.73 18.54
C LYS A 77 -2.68 -2.30 19.33
N LYS A 78 -2.39 -3.05 20.39
CA LYS A 78 -3.35 -3.45 21.40
C LYS A 78 -2.83 -3.01 22.77
N GLU A 79 -3.68 -2.31 23.52
CA GLU A 79 -3.41 -1.94 24.91
C GLU A 79 -4.35 -2.73 25.82
N GLU A 80 -3.79 -3.42 26.80
CA GLU A 80 -4.55 -4.17 27.80
C GLU A 80 -3.95 -3.90 29.19
N GLY A 81 -4.56 -2.96 29.92
CA GLY A 81 -4.08 -2.50 31.21
C GLY A 81 -2.72 -1.80 31.10
N SER A 82 -1.68 -2.40 31.71
CA SER A 82 -0.30 -1.88 31.67
C SER A 82 0.59 -2.58 30.63
N ILE A 83 0.00 -3.39 29.75
CA ILE A 83 0.70 -4.12 28.69
C ILE A 83 0.34 -3.50 27.35
N GLU A 84 1.35 -3.22 26.55
CA GLU A 84 1.24 -2.71 25.20
C GLU A 84 1.82 -3.73 24.20
N ALA A 85 0.99 -4.21 23.28
CA ALA A 85 1.41 -5.05 22.17
C ALA A 85 1.38 -4.23 20.88
N THR A 86 2.53 -4.08 20.22
CA THR A 86 2.65 -3.38 18.93
C THR A 86 3.09 -4.35 17.86
N SER A 87 2.36 -4.41 16.76
CA SER A 87 2.66 -5.24 15.59
C SER A 87 2.95 -4.35 14.38
N ASN A 88 4.09 -4.62 13.71
CA ASN A 88 4.57 -3.82 12.58
C ASN A 88 4.86 -4.70 11.35
N PRO A 89 3.86 -5.38 10.75
CA PRO A 89 4.09 -6.18 9.55
C PRO A 89 4.40 -5.29 8.34
N GLY A 90 5.46 -5.66 7.62
CA GLY A 90 5.86 -5.03 6.36
C GLY A 90 5.61 -5.96 5.18
N TYR A 91 4.93 -5.45 4.18
CA TYR A 91 4.52 -6.18 2.98
C TYR A 91 5.18 -5.62 1.73
N LEU A 92 5.48 -6.51 0.80
CA LEU A 92 5.65 -6.16 -0.60
C LEU A 92 4.26 -6.29 -1.25
N GLU A 93 3.73 -5.18 -1.77
CA GLU A 93 2.34 -5.09 -2.24
C GLU A 93 2.30 -4.70 -3.71
N LEU A 94 1.43 -5.37 -4.47
CA LEU A 94 1.19 -5.19 -5.90
C LEU A 94 -0.30 -4.90 -6.13
N PRO A 95 -0.76 -3.66 -6.02
CA PRO A 95 -2.08 -3.27 -6.51
C PRO A 95 -2.09 -3.22 -8.05
N ILE A 96 -3.17 -3.74 -8.64
CA ILE A 96 -3.43 -3.71 -10.08
C ILE A 96 -4.85 -3.17 -10.27
N HIS A 97 -4.95 -1.92 -10.66
CA HIS A 97 -6.22 -1.21 -10.74
C HIS A 97 -6.55 -0.79 -12.16
N ILE A 98 -7.83 -0.68 -12.44
CA ILE A 98 -8.34 0.09 -13.56
C ILE A 98 -8.77 1.45 -13.04
N GLY A 99 -8.42 2.50 -13.76
CA GLY A 99 -8.71 3.88 -13.37
C GLY A 99 -9.40 4.66 -14.47
N TYR A 100 -10.20 5.62 -14.06
CA TYR A 100 -10.81 6.59 -14.97
C TYR A 100 -10.40 8.00 -14.54
N ARG A 101 -9.99 8.82 -15.52
CA ARG A 101 -9.50 10.18 -15.34
C ARG A 101 -10.44 11.16 -16.00
N PHE A 102 -11.00 12.08 -15.20
CA PHE A 102 -11.84 13.18 -15.64
C PHE A 102 -10.97 14.43 -15.79
N LYS A 103 -10.68 14.84 -17.01
CA LYS A 103 -9.92 16.07 -17.31
C LYS A 103 -10.80 17.29 -17.03
N MET A 104 -10.38 18.15 -16.08
CA MET A 104 -11.10 19.40 -15.73
C MET A 104 -10.45 20.64 -16.34
N GLY A 105 -9.42 20.45 -17.15
CA GLY A 105 -8.65 21.50 -17.82
C GLY A 105 -7.35 20.93 -18.37
N GLU A 106 -6.43 21.81 -18.75
CA GLU A 106 -5.15 21.37 -19.33
C GLU A 106 -4.22 20.67 -18.33
N LYS A 107 -4.30 21.01 -17.04
CA LYS A 107 -3.37 20.53 -16.01
C LYS A 107 -4.03 19.83 -14.83
N VAL A 108 -5.37 19.88 -14.74
CA VAL A 108 -6.11 19.33 -13.59
C VAL A 108 -6.97 18.19 -14.04
N SER A 109 -6.90 17.08 -13.34
CA SER A 109 -7.80 15.95 -13.50
C SER A 109 -8.23 15.38 -12.14
N ILE A 110 -9.42 14.83 -12.07
CA ILE A 110 -9.87 13.98 -10.96
C ILE A 110 -9.78 12.54 -11.46
N PHE A 111 -9.32 11.64 -10.61
CA PHE A 111 -9.24 10.23 -10.97
C PHE A 111 -9.91 9.34 -9.92
N GLY A 112 -10.40 8.19 -10.38
CA GLY A 112 -10.85 7.09 -9.56
C GLY A 112 -10.27 5.78 -10.07
N GLU A 113 -9.81 4.93 -9.17
CA GLU A 113 -9.18 3.64 -9.46
C GLU A 113 -9.83 2.55 -8.61
N THR A 114 -9.94 1.35 -9.15
CA THR A 114 -10.37 0.17 -8.39
C THR A 114 -9.77 -1.10 -8.97
N GLY A 115 -9.52 -2.09 -8.12
CA GLY A 115 -8.99 -3.37 -8.55
C GLY A 115 -8.43 -4.19 -7.41
N PRO A 116 -7.94 -5.39 -7.71
CA PRO A 116 -7.31 -6.26 -6.74
C PRO A 116 -5.95 -5.74 -6.30
N TYR A 117 -5.53 -6.14 -5.10
CA TYR A 117 -4.15 -6.09 -4.65
C TYR A 117 -3.67 -7.46 -4.17
N PHE A 118 -2.38 -7.68 -4.30
CA PHE A 118 -1.66 -8.84 -3.81
C PHE A 118 -0.55 -8.35 -2.91
N ALA A 119 -0.44 -8.89 -1.70
CA ALA A 119 0.63 -8.53 -0.79
C ALA A 119 1.31 -9.76 -0.20
N TYR A 120 2.61 -9.67 0.03
CA TYR A 120 3.39 -10.71 0.65
C TYR A 120 4.20 -10.15 1.81
N GLY A 121 4.02 -10.71 3.00
CA GLY A 121 4.72 -10.33 4.21
C GLY A 121 6.20 -10.69 4.14
N ILE A 122 7.06 -9.68 4.19
CA ILE A 122 8.52 -9.85 4.02
C ILE A 122 9.32 -9.53 5.28
N CYS A 123 8.75 -8.72 6.18
CA CYS A 123 9.37 -8.36 7.45
C CYS A 123 8.28 -7.90 8.42
N GLY A 124 8.65 -7.80 9.68
CA GLY A 124 7.76 -7.30 10.73
C GLY A 124 8.19 -7.83 12.08
N LYS A 125 7.79 -7.11 13.12
CA LYS A 125 8.09 -7.47 14.49
C LYS A 125 6.89 -7.18 15.37
N ASP A 126 6.66 -8.09 16.30
CA ASP A 126 5.77 -7.90 17.42
C ASP A 126 6.59 -7.54 18.64
N LYS A 127 6.21 -6.46 19.30
CA LYS A 127 6.80 -6.01 20.54
C LYS A 127 5.77 -6.06 21.64
N LEU A 128 6.15 -6.60 22.77
CA LEU A 128 5.41 -6.54 24.02
C LEU A 128 6.21 -5.66 25.00
N GLU A 129 5.57 -4.59 25.46
CA GLU A 129 6.14 -3.67 26.45
C GLU A 129 5.15 -3.55 27.62
N GLY A 130 5.64 -3.53 28.88
CA GLY A 130 4.76 -3.33 30.03
C GLY A 130 5.43 -3.57 31.37
N THR A 131 4.76 -3.10 32.45
CA THR A 131 5.26 -3.28 33.82
C THR A 131 5.13 -4.75 34.22
N GLY A 132 6.27 -5.40 34.47
CA GLY A 132 6.34 -6.80 34.93
C GLY A 132 6.41 -7.85 33.83
N VAL A 133 6.51 -7.43 32.57
CA VAL A 133 6.74 -8.30 31.41
C VAL A 133 8.16 -8.07 30.89
N ALA A 134 8.91 -9.13 30.58
CA ALA A 134 10.17 -8.98 29.86
C ALA A 134 9.89 -8.47 28.44
N ASP A 135 10.68 -7.49 27.98
CA ASP A 135 10.59 -7.03 26.59
C ASP A 135 10.78 -8.20 25.64
N TYR A 136 9.77 -8.43 24.82
CA TYR A 136 9.73 -9.55 23.88
C TYR A 136 9.63 -9.02 22.46
N ASP A 137 10.59 -9.40 21.63
CA ASP A 137 10.68 -9.00 20.21
C ASP A 137 10.69 -10.27 19.34
N VAL A 138 9.59 -10.54 18.63
CA VAL A 138 9.46 -11.69 17.74
C VAL A 138 9.10 -11.22 16.35
N LYS A 139 9.59 -11.93 15.34
CA LYS A 139 9.20 -11.64 13.96
C LYS A 139 7.74 -12.03 13.74
N PHE A 140 6.93 -11.09 13.26
CA PHE A 140 5.50 -11.25 13.01
C PHE A 140 5.18 -12.48 12.15
N PHE A 141 5.98 -12.74 11.12
CA PHE A 141 5.75 -13.82 10.16
C PHE A 141 6.43 -15.16 10.52
N ASP A 142 7.02 -15.28 11.70
CA ASP A 142 7.58 -16.55 12.20
C ASP A 142 6.55 -17.38 12.99
N TYR A 143 5.34 -16.84 13.23
CA TYR A 143 4.24 -17.62 13.82
C TYR A 143 3.60 -18.54 12.77
N ASP A 144 3.36 -19.80 13.12
CA ASP A 144 2.79 -20.81 12.21
C ASP A 144 1.37 -20.49 11.73
N ASN A 145 0.61 -19.71 12.53
CA ASN A 145 -0.77 -19.33 12.24
C ASN A 145 -0.92 -17.98 11.53
N VAL A 146 0.19 -17.34 11.12
CA VAL A 146 0.17 -16.06 10.40
C VAL A 146 0.30 -16.29 8.90
N ASN A 147 -0.69 -15.83 8.15
CA ASN A 147 -0.65 -15.90 6.70
C ASN A 147 0.25 -14.77 6.14
N LYS A 148 1.29 -15.15 5.39
CA LYS A 148 2.18 -14.18 4.72
C LYS A 148 1.55 -13.57 3.47
N PHE A 149 0.61 -14.27 2.85
CA PHE A 149 -0.05 -13.81 1.64
C PHE A 149 -1.37 -13.11 1.99
N ASP A 150 -1.52 -11.89 1.46
CA ASP A 150 -2.75 -11.12 1.57
C ASP A 150 -3.24 -10.74 0.17
N PHE A 151 -4.50 -11.01 -0.08
CA PHE A 151 -5.21 -10.68 -1.31
C PHE A 151 -6.48 -9.93 -0.94
N GLY A 152 -6.76 -8.87 -1.67
CA GLY A 152 -7.96 -8.09 -1.42
C GLY A 152 -8.32 -7.19 -2.58
N TRP A 153 -9.20 -6.26 -2.30
CA TRP A 153 -9.72 -5.29 -3.25
C TRP A 153 -9.50 -3.88 -2.75
N GLY A 154 -9.09 -2.99 -3.66
CA GLY A 154 -8.83 -1.59 -3.37
C GLY A 154 -9.68 -0.64 -4.20
N VAL A 155 -9.95 0.52 -3.62
CA VAL A 155 -10.50 1.68 -4.31
C VAL A 155 -9.64 2.90 -3.97
N LYS A 156 -9.44 3.80 -4.93
CA LYS A 156 -8.69 5.03 -4.74
C LYS A 156 -9.31 6.15 -5.55
N ALA A 157 -9.35 7.34 -4.98
CA ALA A 157 -9.76 8.55 -5.69
C ALA A 157 -8.82 9.70 -5.36
N GLY A 158 -8.66 10.64 -6.27
CA GLY A 158 -7.75 11.74 -6.06
C GLY A 158 -7.78 12.79 -7.14
N VAL A 159 -6.83 13.71 -7.01
CA VAL A 159 -6.61 14.81 -7.95
C VAL A 159 -5.20 14.68 -8.53
N GLU A 160 -5.10 14.87 -9.82
CA GLU A 160 -3.84 15.03 -10.53
C GLU A 160 -3.70 16.48 -10.97
N TYR A 161 -2.56 17.09 -10.65
CA TYR A 161 -2.17 18.41 -11.11
C TYR A 161 -0.84 18.30 -11.83
N ALA A 162 -0.84 18.49 -13.13
CA ALA A 162 0.31 18.22 -14.01
C ALA A 162 0.85 16.79 -13.77
N ASN A 163 2.02 16.65 -13.17
CA ASN A 163 2.67 15.37 -12.91
C ASN A 163 2.46 14.86 -11.47
N PHE A 164 1.81 15.63 -10.60
CA PHE A 164 1.57 15.27 -9.22
C PHE A 164 0.18 14.69 -9.02
N GLN A 165 0.09 13.59 -8.31
CA GLN A 165 -1.17 12.98 -7.90
C GLN A 165 -1.26 12.98 -6.37
N ILE A 166 -2.42 13.38 -5.84
CA ILE A 166 -2.76 13.24 -4.43
C ILE A 166 -4.02 12.39 -4.37
N GLY A 167 -4.01 11.31 -3.62
CA GLY A 167 -5.13 10.38 -3.55
C GLY A 167 -5.40 9.84 -2.17
N LEU A 168 -6.67 9.51 -1.95
CA LEU A 168 -7.18 8.76 -0.83
C LEU A 168 -7.54 7.36 -1.32
N GLY A 169 -7.16 6.33 -0.61
CA GLY A 169 -7.42 4.95 -0.95
C GLY A 169 -7.94 4.15 0.24
N TYR A 170 -8.64 3.09 -0.06
CA TYR A 170 -9.07 2.10 0.91
C TYR A 170 -8.90 0.71 0.32
N GLU A 171 -8.32 -0.20 1.08
CA GLU A 171 -8.12 -1.60 0.74
C GLU A 171 -8.75 -2.48 1.80
N TYR A 172 -9.38 -3.55 1.34
CA TYR A 172 -9.96 -4.59 2.19
C TYR A 172 -9.44 -5.96 1.76
N GLY A 173 -8.80 -6.67 2.71
CA GLY A 173 -8.30 -8.02 2.53
C GLY A 173 -9.44 -9.03 2.48
N ILE A 174 -9.38 -9.92 1.52
CA ILE A 174 -10.31 -11.05 1.39
C ILE A 174 -9.70 -12.29 2.08
N THR A 175 -8.39 -12.40 2.10
CA THR A 175 -7.66 -13.44 2.83
C THR A 175 -7.64 -13.15 4.32
N LYS A 176 -7.65 -14.20 5.13
CA LYS A 176 -7.49 -14.09 6.59
C LYS A 176 -6.03 -13.83 6.93
N VAL A 177 -5.76 -12.91 7.85
CA VAL A 177 -4.42 -12.63 8.39
C VAL A 177 -3.95 -13.75 9.30
N PHE A 178 -4.85 -14.27 10.14
CA PHE A 178 -4.60 -15.37 11.06
C PHE A 178 -5.54 -16.52 10.79
N ASP A 179 -5.02 -17.74 10.90
CA ASP A 179 -5.83 -18.95 10.86
C ASP A 179 -6.28 -19.29 12.28
N ILE A 180 -7.43 -18.73 12.67
CA ILE A 180 -8.04 -18.88 13.99
C ILE A 180 -9.47 -19.43 13.75
N ASP A 181 -9.85 -20.44 14.51
CA ASP A 181 -11.22 -20.95 14.51
C ASP A 181 -12.18 -19.86 15.00
N ASP A 182 -13.36 -19.78 14.37
CA ASP A 182 -14.46 -18.85 14.68
C ASP A 182 -14.23 -17.35 14.45
N VAL A 183 -13.02 -16.91 14.04
CA VAL A 183 -12.70 -15.51 13.74
C VAL A 183 -12.20 -15.37 12.31
N LYS A 184 -12.60 -14.30 11.63
CA LYS A 184 -12.16 -14.00 10.26
C LYS A 184 -11.41 -12.66 10.19
N PRO A 185 -10.18 -12.60 10.74
CA PRO A 185 -9.41 -11.36 10.75
C PRO A 185 -8.92 -11.02 9.35
N HIS A 186 -9.36 -9.89 8.82
CA HIS A 186 -8.97 -9.35 7.52
C HIS A 186 -8.23 -8.03 7.67
N ASN A 187 -7.26 -7.78 6.78
CA ASN A 187 -6.64 -6.47 6.69
C ASN A 187 -7.63 -5.42 6.18
N SER A 188 -7.63 -4.27 6.81
CA SER A 188 -8.33 -3.07 6.38
C SER A 188 -7.33 -1.91 6.43
N ASN A 189 -7.19 -1.15 5.35
CA ASN A 189 -6.15 -0.15 5.21
C ASN A 189 -6.67 1.11 4.52
N PHE A 190 -6.68 2.23 5.24
CA PHE A 190 -6.93 3.55 4.67
C PHE A 190 -5.60 4.21 4.33
N MET A 191 -5.50 4.81 3.15
CA MET A 191 -4.26 5.37 2.63
C MET A 191 -4.42 6.82 2.17
N VAL A 192 -3.40 7.63 2.46
CA VAL A 192 -3.20 8.95 1.85
C VAL A 192 -1.90 8.89 1.08
N SER A 193 -1.94 9.14 -0.22
CA SER A 193 -0.79 8.96 -1.12
C SER A 193 -0.48 10.22 -1.91
N VAL A 194 0.79 10.48 -2.12
CA VAL A 194 1.29 11.44 -3.10
C VAL A 194 2.14 10.69 -4.11
N ALA A 195 1.98 10.98 -5.39
CA ALA A 195 2.80 10.40 -6.45
C ALA A 195 3.29 11.49 -7.41
N TYR A 196 4.44 11.22 -8.01
CA TYR A 196 4.98 12.00 -9.12
C TYR A 196 5.13 11.08 -10.33
N MET A 197 4.52 11.49 -11.45
CA MET A 197 4.56 10.77 -12.72
C MET A 197 5.57 11.46 -13.65
N PHE A 198 6.40 10.65 -14.31
CA PHE A 198 7.45 11.15 -15.23
C PHE A 198 6.91 11.33 -16.64
#